data_f94c55ac090a37c9827e699389c448b4
#
_entry.id   f94c55ac090a37c9827e699389c448b4
#
_cell.length_a   1.000
_cell.length_b   1.000
_cell.length_c   1.000
_cell.angle_alpha   90.00
_cell.angle_beta   90.00
_cell.angle_gamma   90.00
#
_symmetry.space_group_name_H-M   'P 1'
#
loop_
_entity.id
_entity.type
_entity.pdbx_description
1 polymer ?
#
loop_
_entity_poly.entity_id
_entity_poly.type
_entity_poly.pdbx_seq_one_letter_code
_entity_poly.pdbx_strand_id
1 'polypeptide(L)'
;MSAELEILLPETLESVACSLCGSWDAQEVYPAAERRNGHGAASDLYACTSTAFGMCGPIVKCRRCGLVYQNPIPSAGEIVDAYDGVVDERYVEERSGRIETFGRDLAAVERHERGGRMIDVGCHLGMFLEVARERGWDVTGVEPSQWSVERAREAGLDVRHGTLETVHFPDESFDVVTMWDVIEHLPDPLAEMKRMHRILRPGGLLALSTMDVDTLFPRLAGRRWPWYMQMHLVYFSRRTLHNMLTKAGYQVVEVTPHKRIVRLSYLVSRLEPYCRPAYLALDWLVRQTRQGDRLVAVDLGDIFMMFARKIG
;
A
#
# COMPACT_ATOMS: atom_id res chain seq x y z
N MET A 1 8.65 -5.28 38.25
CA MET A 1 8.75 -6.35 37.25
C MET A 1 8.25 -5.77 35.94
N SER A 2 9.16 -5.22 35.16
CA SER A 2 8.90 -4.72 33.80
C SER A 2 8.81 -5.91 32.87
N ALA A 3 7.63 -6.16 32.32
CA ALA A 3 7.49 -7.07 31.20
C ALA A 3 8.18 -6.39 30.00
N GLU A 4 9.34 -6.88 29.62
CA GLU A 4 9.96 -6.59 28.34
C GLU A 4 9.02 -7.14 27.27
N LEU A 5 8.35 -6.24 26.54
CA LEU A 5 7.68 -6.59 25.29
C LEU A 5 8.78 -6.94 24.29
N GLU A 6 9.12 -8.22 24.18
CA GLU A 6 9.82 -8.76 23.03
C GLU A 6 8.93 -8.51 21.81
N ILE A 7 9.31 -7.52 21.01
CA ILE A 7 8.73 -7.36 19.67
C ILE A 7 9.18 -8.58 18.88
N LEU A 8 8.28 -9.49 18.61
CA LEU A 8 8.51 -10.67 17.78
C LEU A 8 9.03 -10.21 16.41
N LEU A 9 10.32 -10.40 16.19
CA LEU A 9 10.86 -10.49 14.83
C LEU A 9 10.17 -11.68 14.18
N PRO A 10 9.88 -11.65 12.86
CA PRO A 10 9.49 -12.87 12.17
C PRO A 10 10.49 -13.98 12.53
N GLU A 11 9.98 -15.12 12.94
CA GLU A 11 10.80 -16.24 13.42
C GLU A 11 11.69 -16.79 12.31
N THR A 12 11.26 -16.58 11.04
CA THR A 12 11.94 -17.06 9.85
C THR A 12 12.09 -15.99 8.79
N LEU A 13 13.32 -15.64 8.47
CA LEU A 13 13.62 -14.77 7.33
C LEU A 13 14.12 -15.60 6.15
N GLU A 14 13.50 -15.40 4.99
CA GLU A 14 13.81 -16.10 3.76
C GLU A 14 14.49 -15.19 2.75
N SER A 15 15.63 -15.65 2.19
CA SER A 15 16.19 -14.99 1.02
C SER A 15 15.36 -15.31 -0.21
N VAL A 16 15.03 -14.27 -0.98
CA VAL A 16 14.16 -14.40 -2.15
C VAL A 16 14.84 -13.92 -3.43
N ALA A 17 14.52 -14.56 -4.55
CA ALA A 17 14.90 -14.07 -5.86
C ALA A 17 14.09 -12.81 -6.21
N CYS A 18 14.62 -11.98 -7.09
CA CYS A 18 13.91 -10.80 -7.59
C CYS A 18 12.56 -11.20 -8.24
N SER A 19 11.44 -10.76 -7.69
CA SER A 19 10.08 -11.09 -8.15
C SER A 19 9.80 -10.64 -9.60
N LEU A 20 10.54 -9.63 -10.12
CA LEU A 20 10.37 -9.19 -11.52
C LEU A 20 11.12 -10.10 -12.51
N CYS A 21 12.36 -10.50 -12.25
CA CYS A 21 13.18 -11.18 -13.27
C CYS A 21 13.74 -12.55 -12.85
N GLY A 22 13.49 -13.00 -11.62
CA GLY A 22 13.97 -14.27 -11.08
C GLY A 22 15.47 -14.34 -10.76
N SER A 23 16.19 -13.22 -10.84
CA SER A 23 17.64 -13.17 -10.57
C SER A 23 17.92 -13.15 -9.07
N TRP A 24 18.95 -13.89 -8.64
CA TRP A 24 19.52 -13.82 -7.31
C TRP A 24 20.63 -12.76 -7.17
N ASP A 25 21.07 -12.17 -8.30
CA ASP A 25 22.13 -11.15 -8.31
C ASP A 25 21.55 -9.79 -7.90
N ALA A 26 21.69 -9.48 -6.63
CA ALA A 26 21.27 -8.23 -6.03
C ALA A 26 22.41 -7.59 -5.24
N GLN A 27 22.40 -6.26 -5.21
CA GLN A 27 23.34 -5.45 -4.45
C GLN A 27 22.62 -4.78 -3.28
N GLU A 28 23.19 -4.87 -2.07
CA GLU A 28 22.69 -4.12 -0.93
C GLU A 28 22.80 -2.61 -1.19
N VAL A 29 21.70 -1.90 -0.96
CA VAL A 29 21.60 -0.43 -1.04
C VAL A 29 21.66 0.16 0.36
N TYR A 30 20.89 -0.43 1.29
CA TYR A 30 20.88 -0.06 2.70
C TYR A 30 20.88 -1.31 3.57
N PRO A 31 21.73 -1.39 4.61
CA PRO A 31 21.67 -2.47 5.59
C PRO A 31 20.39 -2.39 6.41
N ALA A 32 20.04 -3.44 7.12
CA ALA A 32 18.92 -3.45 8.06
C ALA A 32 19.00 -2.25 9.03
N ALA A 33 17.84 -1.68 9.33
CA ALA A 33 17.80 -0.63 10.34
C ALA A 33 18.04 -1.24 11.72
N GLU A 34 18.99 -0.70 12.50
CA GLU A 34 19.07 -0.98 13.92
C GLU A 34 17.82 -0.48 14.61
N ARG A 35 17.18 -1.34 15.41
CA ARG A 35 16.04 -0.95 16.24
C ARG A 35 16.46 0.14 17.21
N ARG A 36 15.85 1.31 17.11
CA ARG A 36 15.83 2.26 18.22
C ARG A 36 14.82 1.74 19.24
N ASN A 37 15.29 1.52 20.48
CA ASN A 37 14.51 1.00 21.60
C ASN A 37 13.13 1.66 21.72
N GLY A 38 12.09 0.82 21.70
CA GLY A 38 10.76 1.11 22.18
C GLY A 38 9.90 1.91 21.21
N HIS A 39 8.99 1.20 20.51
CA HIS A 39 7.63 1.75 20.26
C HIS A 39 6.81 0.72 19.47
N GLY A 40 5.65 0.37 20.03
CA GLY A 40 4.54 -0.27 19.36
C GLY A 40 4.51 -1.81 19.42
N ALA A 41 3.31 -2.36 19.44
CA ALA A 41 3.07 -3.79 19.23
C ALA A 41 3.51 -4.21 17.81
N ALA A 42 3.74 -5.49 17.58
CA ALA A 42 4.08 -6.00 16.25
C ALA A 42 3.02 -5.60 15.19
N SER A 43 1.75 -5.55 15.58
CA SER A 43 0.63 -5.07 14.77
C SER A 43 0.81 -3.63 14.27
N ASP A 44 1.47 -2.75 15.04
CA ASP A 44 1.70 -1.36 14.63
C ASP A 44 2.65 -1.23 13.44
N LEU A 45 3.50 -2.24 13.20
CA LEU A 45 4.43 -2.24 12.06
C LEU A 45 3.74 -2.48 10.73
N TYR A 46 2.56 -3.12 10.75
CA TYR A 46 1.75 -3.46 9.58
C TYR A 46 0.50 -2.59 9.43
N ALA A 47 0.26 -1.66 10.36
CA ALA A 47 -0.84 -0.71 10.25
C ALA A 47 -0.56 0.33 9.15
N CYS A 48 -1.55 0.62 8.30
CA CYS A 48 -1.44 1.63 7.22
C CYS A 48 -1.08 3.03 7.75
N THR A 49 -1.40 3.31 9.02
CA THR A 49 -1.08 4.58 9.70
C THR A 49 0.17 4.52 10.56
N SER A 50 0.97 3.46 10.45
CA SER A 50 2.23 3.29 11.19
C SER A 50 3.15 4.51 11.05
N THR A 51 3.90 4.78 12.12
CA THR A 51 4.98 5.79 12.15
C THR A 51 6.37 5.18 12.21
N ALA A 52 6.48 3.87 11.99
CA ALA A 52 7.73 3.12 12.04
C ALA A 52 8.63 3.37 10.80
N PHE A 53 8.83 4.65 10.46
CA PHE A 53 9.62 5.07 9.30
C PHE A 53 11.10 4.69 9.45
N GLY A 54 11.70 4.16 8.37
CA GLY A 54 13.09 3.73 8.34
C GLY A 54 13.35 2.41 9.09
N MET A 55 12.32 1.77 9.63
CA MET A 55 12.40 0.46 10.27
C MET A 55 12.06 -0.62 9.25
N CYS A 56 13.06 -1.22 8.64
CA CYS A 56 12.91 -2.28 7.65
C CYS A 56 14.13 -3.18 7.64
N GLY A 57 13.99 -4.34 7.02
CA GLY A 57 15.10 -5.24 6.71
C GLY A 57 16.12 -4.61 5.74
N PRO A 58 17.13 -5.39 5.31
CA PRO A 58 18.09 -4.91 4.31
C PRO A 58 17.37 -4.60 3.00
N ILE A 59 17.69 -3.45 2.39
CA ILE A 59 17.17 -3.06 1.08
C ILE A 59 18.21 -3.41 0.03
N VAL A 60 17.80 -4.17 -0.97
CA VAL A 60 18.66 -4.58 -2.09
C VAL A 60 18.12 -4.07 -3.42
N LYS A 61 19.00 -3.95 -4.41
CA LYS A 61 18.66 -3.62 -5.79
C LYS A 61 19.10 -4.75 -6.72
N CYS A 62 18.18 -5.31 -7.48
CA CYS A 62 18.48 -6.30 -8.50
C CYS A 62 19.41 -5.69 -9.56
N ARG A 63 20.58 -6.31 -9.79
CA ARG A 63 21.54 -5.82 -10.81
C ARG A 63 21.04 -6.04 -12.24
N ARG A 64 20.15 -7.01 -12.45
CA ARG A 64 19.62 -7.34 -13.79
C ARG A 64 18.51 -6.40 -14.24
N CYS A 65 17.49 -6.13 -13.39
CA CYS A 65 16.31 -5.36 -13.79
C CYS A 65 16.15 -4.03 -13.06
N GLY A 66 16.89 -3.83 -11.95
CA GLY A 66 16.86 -2.59 -11.18
C GLY A 66 15.71 -2.50 -10.16
N LEU A 67 14.91 -3.56 -9.95
CA LEU A 67 13.90 -3.59 -8.89
C LEU A 67 14.59 -3.46 -7.53
N VAL A 68 14.02 -2.63 -6.66
CA VAL A 68 14.47 -2.44 -5.28
C VAL A 68 13.50 -3.19 -4.37
N TYR A 69 13.99 -3.96 -3.41
CA TYR A 69 13.15 -4.78 -2.51
C TYR A 69 13.88 -5.12 -1.21
N GLN A 70 13.14 -5.54 -0.20
CA GLN A 70 13.73 -6.11 1.01
C GLN A 70 14.23 -7.53 0.73
N ASN A 71 15.38 -7.89 1.26
CA ASN A 71 15.92 -9.27 1.20
C ASN A 71 16.96 -9.48 2.31
N PRO A 72 16.76 -10.43 3.25
CA PRO A 72 15.64 -11.38 3.33
C PRO A 72 14.32 -10.74 3.77
N ILE A 73 13.19 -11.44 3.58
CA ILE A 73 11.84 -11.07 4.00
C ILE A 73 11.24 -12.13 4.92
N PRO A 74 10.21 -11.81 5.73
CA PRO A 74 9.41 -12.82 6.43
C PRO A 74 8.77 -13.80 5.45
N SER A 75 8.46 -15.02 5.90
CA SER A 75 7.72 -15.98 5.09
C SER A 75 6.33 -15.43 4.69
N ALA A 76 5.80 -15.88 3.56
CA ALA A 76 4.49 -15.42 3.07
C ALA A 76 3.37 -15.66 4.10
N GLY A 77 3.44 -16.78 4.85
CA GLY A 77 2.48 -17.09 5.92
C GLY A 77 2.54 -16.06 7.06
N GLU A 78 3.75 -15.77 7.56
CA GLU A 78 3.94 -14.77 8.63
C GLU A 78 3.47 -13.36 8.21
N ILE A 79 3.62 -13.00 6.94
CA ILE A 79 3.12 -11.72 6.41
C ILE A 79 1.59 -11.68 6.44
N VAL A 80 0.92 -12.74 5.99
CA VAL A 80 -0.55 -12.82 6.00
C VAL A 80 -1.08 -12.81 7.44
N ASP A 81 -0.49 -13.58 8.34
CA ASP A 81 -0.87 -13.64 9.76
C ASP A 81 -0.68 -12.27 10.44
N ALA A 82 0.39 -11.53 10.07
CA ALA A 82 0.61 -10.19 10.59
C ALA A 82 -0.48 -9.21 10.15
N TYR A 83 -0.96 -9.30 8.90
CA TYR A 83 -2.08 -8.48 8.42
C TYR A 83 -3.41 -8.87 9.02
N ASP A 84 -3.67 -10.17 9.23
CA ASP A 84 -4.92 -10.64 9.84
C ASP A 84 -5.13 -10.04 11.25
N GLY A 85 -4.05 -9.90 12.01
CA GLY A 85 -4.08 -9.31 13.36
C GLY A 85 -4.08 -7.78 13.43
N VAL A 86 -4.06 -7.04 12.30
CA VAL A 86 -3.97 -5.57 12.31
C VAL A 86 -5.28 -4.93 12.74
N VAL A 87 -5.19 -4.02 13.73
CA VAL A 87 -6.23 -3.09 14.15
C VAL A 87 -5.71 -1.67 13.96
N ASP A 88 -6.31 -0.88 13.06
CA ASP A 88 -5.86 0.47 12.72
C ASP A 88 -6.98 1.51 12.95
N GLU A 89 -7.22 1.87 14.21
CA GLU A 89 -8.23 2.87 14.55
C GLU A 89 -7.90 4.26 14.02
N ARG A 90 -6.63 4.60 13.87
CA ARG A 90 -6.21 5.87 13.24
C ARG A 90 -6.65 5.95 11.78
N TYR A 91 -6.76 4.83 11.09
CA TYR A 91 -7.29 4.78 9.74
C TYR A 91 -8.74 5.27 9.69
N VAL A 92 -9.53 4.90 10.70
CA VAL A 92 -10.93 5.39 10.85
C VAL A 92 -10.97 6.90 11.08
N GLU A 93 -10.08 7.43 11.92
CA GLU A 93 -10.00 8.87 12.17
C GLU A 93 -9.70 9.69 10.91
N GLU A 94 -8.94 9.13 9.96
CA GLU A 94 -8.58 9.77 8.69
C GLU A 94 -9.63 9.62 7.58
N ARG A 95 -10.82 9.09 7.88
CA ARG A 95 -11.90 8.80 6.92
C ARG A 95 -12.20 9.98 5.98
N SER A 96 -12.32 11.21 6.49
CA SER A 96 -12.67 12.37 5.67
C SER A 96 -11.66 12.65 4.56
N GLY A 97 -10.36 12.60 4.87
CA GLY A 97 -9.28 12.78 3.89
C GLY A 97 -9.21 11.63 2.88
N ARG A 98 -9.45 10.40 3.35
CA ARG A 98 -9.44 9.21 2.49
C ARG A 98 -10.59 9.19 1.50
N ILE A 99 -11.82 9.48 1.94
CA ILE A 99 -13.00 9.58 1.06
C ILE A 99 -12.76 10.62 -0.04
N GLU A 100 -12.20 11.78 0.31
CA GLU A 100 -11.88 12.82 -0.69
C GLU A 100 -10.78 12.36 -1.66
N THR A 101 -9.74 11.64 -1.17
CA THR A 101 -8.70 11.03 -2.01
C THR A 101 -9.31 10.01 -2.95
N PHE A 102 -10.07 9.05 -2.42
CA PHE A 102 -10.71 7.98 -3.19
C PHE A 102 -11.75 8.52 -4.19
N GLY A 103 -12.42 9.64 -3.88
CA GLY A 103 -13.28 10.33 -4.83
C GLY A 103 -12.53 10.80 -6.08
N ARG A 104 -11.29 11.26 -5.93
CA ARG A 104 -10.41 11.66 -7.03
C ARG A 104 -9.84 10.45 -7.77
N ASP A 105 -9.48 9.41 -7.04
CA ASP A 105 -8.95 8.17 -7.62
C ASP A 105 -10.02 7.49 -8.48
N LEU A 106 -11.25 7.40 -7.98
CA LEU A 106 -12.37 6.89 -8.76
C LEU A 106 -12.66 7.76 -9.98
N ALA A 107 -12.62 9.09 -9.86
CA ALA A 107 -12.76 9.98 -11.03
C ALA A 107 -11.65 9.74 -12.07
N ALA A 108 -10.45 9.35 -11.64
CA ALA A 108 -9.39 8.95 -12.57
C ALA A 108 -9.69 7.59 -13.24
N VAL A 109 -10.21 6.61 -12.52
CA VAL A 109 -10.70 5.33 -13.08
C VAL A 109 -11.80 5.58 -14.11
N GLU A 110 -12.77 6.46 -13.80
CA GLU A 110 -13.93 6.77 -14.63
C GLU A 110 -13.59 7.47 -15.97
N ARG A 111 -12.36 7.98 -16.14
CA ARG A 111 -11.86 8.42 -17.45
C ARG A 111 -11.64 7.25 -18.42
N HIS A 112 -11.38 6.07 -17.90
CA HIS A 112 -11.05 4.88 -18.67
C HIS A 112 -12.22 3.88 -18.76
N GLU A 113 -13.01 3.73 -17.69
CA GLU A 113 -14.13 2.80 -17.62
C GLU A 113 -15.26 3.44 -16.83
N ARG A 114 -16.50 3.33 -17.29
CA ARG A 114 -17.67 3.97 -16.66
C ARG A 114 -18.71 2.92 -16.28
N GLY A 115 -18.73 2.56 -14.99
CA GLY A 115 -19.63 1.54 -14.47
C GLY A 115 -19.21 0.12 -14.79
N GLY A 116 -19.93 -0.85 -14.24
CA GLY A 116 -19.64 -2.27 -14.33
C GLY A 116 -19.24 -2.87 -12.98
N ARG A 117 -18.65 -4.06 -13.04
CA ARG A 117 -18.22 -4.83 -11.86
C ARG A 117 -16.78 -4.48 -11.50
N MET A 118 -16.58 -4.03 -10.29
CA MET A 118 -15.27 -3.61 -9.78
C MET A 118 -14.88 -4.45 -8.56
N ILE A 119 -13.63 -4.90 -8.52
CA ILE A 119 -13.03 -5.47 -7.31
C ILE A 119 -11.86 -4.62 -6.83
N ASP A 120 -11.83 -4.35 -5.52
CA ASP A 120 -10.70 -3.69 -4.85
C ASP A 120 -9.91 -4.70 -4.03
N VAL A 121 -8.62 -4.85 -4.36
CA VAL A 121 -7.72 -5.83 -3.74
C VAL A 121 -6.93 -5.16 -2.62
N GLY A 122 -7.07 -5.66 -1.39
CA GLY A 122 -6.57 -5.00 -0.19
C GLY A 122 -7.44 -3.79 0.18
N CYS A 123 -8.77 -3.98 0.17
CA CYS A 123 -9.73 -2.88 0.29
C CYS A 123 -9.82 -2.26 1.70
N HIS A 124 -9.12 -2.82 2.70
CA HIS A 124 -9.16 -2.39 4.09
C HIS A 124 -10.61 -2.23 4.60
N LEU A 125 -10.99 -1.10 5.19
CA LEU A 125 -12.37 -0.81 5.64
C LEU A 125 -13.38 -0.58 4.52
N GLY A 126 -13.00 -0.73 3.25
CA GLY A 126 -13.88 -0.57 2.09
C GLY A 126 -14.26 0.88 1.77
N MET A 127 -13.50 1.88 2.23
CA MET A 127 -13.84 3.29 1.97
C MET A 127 -13.84 3.64 0.47
N PHE A 128 -12.95 3.04 -0.33
CA PHE A 128 -12.99 3.19 -1.78
C PHE A 128 -14.23 2.54 -2.39
N LEU A 129 -14.60 1.35 -1.90
CA LEU A 129 -15.81 0.63 -2.34
C LEU A 129 -17.09 1.42 -2.02
N GLU A 130 -17.15 2.10 -0.87
CA GLU A 130 -18.28 2.99 -0.54
C GLU A 130 -18.42 4.09 -1.58
N VAL A 131 -17.32 4.79 -1.90
CA VAL A 131 -17.31 5.87 -2.90
C VAL A 131 -17.71 5.35 -4.28
N ALA A 132 -17.24 4.18 -4.66
CA ALA A 132 -17.56 3.57 -5.94
C ALA A 132 -19.04 3.13 -6.01
N ARG A 133 -19.56 2.51 -4.94
CA ARG A 133 -20.97 2.12 -4.83
C ARG A 133 -21.92 3.32 -4.92
N GLU A 134 -21.59 4.43 -4.25
CA GLU A 134 -22.38 5.68 -4.33
C GLU A 134 -22.45 6.25 -5.75
N ARG A 135 -21.45 5.93 -6.59
CA ARG A 135 -21.44 6.32 -8.02
C ARG A 135 -22.01 5.25 -8.96
N GLY A 136 -22.62 4.18 -8.40
CA GLY A 136 -23.34 3.16 -9.17
C GLY A 136 -22.49 1.99 -9.67
N TRP A 137 -21.27 1.79 -9.14
CA TRP A 137 -20.47 0.60 -9.42
C TRP A 137 -21.00 -0.61 -8.65
N ASP A 138 -20.95 -1.79 -9.29
CA ASP A 138 -21.13 -3.08 -8.61
C ASP A 138 -19.78 -3.49 -8.01
N VAL A 139 -19.67 -3.38 -6.68
CA VAL A 139 -18.38 -3.44 -5.98
C VAL A 139 -18.22 -4.69 -5.13
N THR A 140 -17.04 -5.28 -5.19
CA THR A 140 -16.59 -6.37 -4.32
C THR A 140 -15.21 -6.02 -3.76
N GLY A 141 -14.90 -6.44 -2.53
CA GLY A 141 -13.57 -6.30 -1.92
C GLY A 141 -12.96 -7.65 -1.56
N VAL A 142 -11.63 -7.69 -1.47
CA VAL A 142 -10.89 -8.77 -0.82
C VAL A 142 -9.85 -8.16 0.12
N GLU A 143 -9.78 -8.69 1.37
CA GLU A 143 -8.98 -8.08 2.43
C GLU A 143 -8.51 -9.17 3.40
N PRO A 144 -7.20 -9.26 3.75
CA PRO A 144 -6.70 -10.24 4.69
C PRO A 144 -7.01 -9.92 6.15
N SER A 145 -7.22 -8.66 6.56
CA SER A 145 -7.52 -8.31 7.94
C SER A 145 -8.97 -8.62 8.31
N GLN A 146 -9.18 -9.56 9.23
CA GLN A 146 -10.50 -9.91 9.74
C GLN A 146 -11.23 -8.70 10.35
N TRP A 147 -10.50 -7.89 11.13
CA TRP A 147 -11.03 -6.66 11.73
C TRP A 147 -11.55 -5.67 10.68
N SER A 148 -10.82 -5.49 9.59
CA SER A 148 -11.21 -4.60 8.49
C SER A 148 -12.44 -5.14 7.73
N VAL A 149 -12.45 -6.45 7.46
CA VAL A 149 -13.56 -7.13 6.77
C VAL A 149 -14.87 -6.99 7.56
N GLU A 150 -14.83 -7.21 8.87
CA GLU A 150 -16.02 -7.09 9.72
C GLU A 150 -16.63 -5.68 9.63
N ARG A 151 -15.80 -4.64 9.72
CA ARG A 151 -16.26 -3.24 9.61
C ARG A 151 -16.79 -2.88 8.22
N ALA A 152 -16.14 -3.37 7.17
CA ALA A 152 -16.62 -3.16 5.81
C ALA A 152 -17.99 -3.83 5.59
N ARG A 153 -18.18 -5.04 6.13
CA ARG A 153 -19.48 -5.74 6.10
C ARG A 153 -20.55 -5.05 6.93
N GLU A 154 -20.21 -4.49 8.10
CA GLU A 154 -21.12 -3.66 8.89
C GLU A 154 -21.59 -2.41 8.10
N ALA A 155 -20.74 -1.87 7.21
CA ALA A 155 -21.11 -0.79 6.28
C ALA A 155 -21.90 -1.30 5.05
N GLY A 156 -22.27 -2.59 5.02
CA GLY A 156 -23.09 -3.19 3.96
C GLY A 156 -22.32 -3.42 2.65
N LEU A 157 -20.99 -3.62 2.71
CA LEU A 157 -20.14 -3.93 1.55
C LEU A 157 -19.94 -5.45 1.40
N ASP A 158 -19.86 -5.92 0.14
CA ASP A 158 -19.44 -7.30 -0.17
C ASP A 158 -17.91 -7.38 -0.10
N VAL A 159 -17.38 -7.73 1.06
CA VAL A 159 -15.95 -7.93 1.26
C VAL A 159 -15.67 -9.35 1.69
N ARG A 160 -14.72 -10.00 1.02
CA ARG A 160 -14.28 -11.37 1.30
C ARG A 160 -12.98 -11.35 2.09
N HIS A 161 -12.96 -12.12 3.18
CA HIS A 161 -11.75 -12.29 4.00
C HIS A 161 -10.75 -13.21 3.30
N GLY A 162 -9.52 -12.75 3.15
CA GLY A 162 -8.40 -13.47 2.54
C GLY A 162 -7.68 -12.66 1.45
N THR A 163 -6.97 -13.37 0.59
CA THR A 163 -6.22 -12.84 -0.56
C THR A 163 -6.75 -13.42 -1.87
N LEU A 164 -6.32 -12.94 -3.04
CA LEU A 164 -6.68 -13.57 -4.33
C LEU A 164 -6.10 -15.00 -4.50
N GLU A 165 -5.22 -15.42 -3.60
CA GLU A 165 -4.75 -16.80 -3.53
C GLU A 165 -5.74 -17.71 -2.83
N THR A 166 -6.37 -17.23 -1.75
CA THR A 166 -7.28 -18.02 -0.91
C THR A 166 -8.74 -17.86 -1.29
N VAL A 167 -9.12 -16.70 -1.84
CA VAL A 167 -10.50 -16.39 -2.29
C VAL A 167 -10.63 -16.61 -3.78
N HIS A 168 -11.60 -17.43 -4.17
CA HIS A 168 -11.81 -17.75 -5.58
C HIS A 168 -12.84 -16.82 -6.21
N PHE A 169 -12.45 -16.21 -7.34
CA PHE A 169 -13.33 -15.46 -8.24
C PHE A 169 -13.33 -16.12 -9.62
N PRO A 170 -14.46 -16.12 -10.33
CA PRO A 170 -14.51 -16.63 -11.71
C PRO A 170 -13.57 -15.85 -12.62
N ASP A 171 -13.06 -16.51 -13.64
CA ASP A 171 -12.28 -15.86 -14.68
C ASP A 171 -13.12 -14.80 -15.40
N GLU A 172 -12.49 -13.71 -15.82
CA GLU A 172 -13.09 -12.66 -16.65
C GLU A 172 -14.38 -12.05 -16.04
N SER A 173 -14.49 -12.04 -14.71
CA SER A 173 -15.70 -11.65 -13.98
C SER A 173 -15.77 -10.16 -13.61
N PHE A 174 -14.69 -9.40 -13.78
CA PHE A 174 -14.64 -7.97 -13.44
C PHE A 174 -14.25 -7.09 -14.62
N ASP A 175 -14.86 -5.92 -14.70
CA ASP A 175 -14.52 -4.86 -15.66
C ASP A 175 -13.30 -4.07 -15.20
N VAL A 176 -13.19 -3.85 -13.89
CA VAL A 176 -12.12 -3.09 -13.25
C VAL A 176 -11.59 -3.86 -12.03
N VAL A 177 -10.27 -3.91 -11.91
CA VAL A 177 -9.55 -4.28 -10.67
C VAL A 177 -8.82 -3.05 -10.17
N THR A 178 -8.97 -2.74 -8.88
CA THR A 178 -8.23 -1.67 -8.22
C THR A 178 -7.32 -2.23 -7.13
N MET A 179 -6.22 -1.51 -6.85
CA MET A 179 -5.27 -1.84 -5.81
C MET A 179 -4.57 -0.55 -5.33
N TRP A 180 -4.94 -0.04 -4.17
CA TRP A 180 -4.46 1.25 -3.67
C TRP A 180 -3.43 1.07 -2.55
N ASP A 181 -2.14 1.33 -2.86
CA ASP A 181 -1.02 1.20 -1.91
C ASP A 181 -0.93 -0.21 -1.29
N VAL A 182 -0.98 -1.25 -2.11
CA VAL A 182 -0.96 -2.67 -1.69
C VAL A 182 0.15 -3.46 -2.37
N ILE A 183 0.47 -3.17 -3.64
CA ILE A 183 1.44 -3.97 -4.42
C ILE A 183 2.82 -4.05 -3.78
N GLU A 184 3.23 -3.02 -3.06
CA GLU A 184 4.49 -2.94 -2.33
C GLU A 184 4.57 -3.86 -1.12
N HIS A 185 3.43 -4.33 -0.62
CA HIS A 185 3.32 -5.22 0.53
C HIS A 185 3.39 -6.71 0.14
N LEU A 186 3.27 -7.01 -1.15
CA LEU A 186 3.15 -8.38 -1.63
C LEU A 186 4.51 -9.08 -1.69
N PRO A 187 4.64 -10.30 -1.15
CA PRO A 187 5.88 -11.09 -1.27
C PRO A 187 6.14 -11.52 -2.73
N ASP A 188 5.11 -11.82 -3.51
CA ASP A 188 5.20 -12.07 -4.95
C ASP A 188 4.19 -11.22 -5.74
N PRO A 189 4.52 -9.94 -6.02
CA PRO A 189 3.63 -9.06 -6.75
C PRO A 189 3.37 -9.51 -8.20
N LEU A 190 4.30 -10.24 -8.84
CA LEU A 190 4.07 -10.74 -10.19
C LEU A 190 3.02 -11.86 -10.22
N ALA A 191 3.02 -12.75 -9.24
CA ALA A 191 1.98 -13.78 -9.13
C ALA A 191 0.61 -13.15 -8.92
N GLU A 192 0.52 -12.12 -8.04
CA GLU A 192 -0.74 -11.43 -7.80
C GLU A 192 -1.25 -10.66 -9.02
N MET A 193 -0.36 -9.99 -9.78
CA MET A 193 -0.72 -9.38 -11.05
C MET A 193 -1.33 -10.38 -12.04
N LYS A 194 -0.83 -11.62 -12.08
CA LYS A 194 -1.39 -12.68 -12.92
C LYS A 194 -2.75 -13.16 -12.41
N ARG A 195 -2.96 -13.23 -11.07
CA ARG A 195 -4.27 -13.56 -10.49
C ARG A 195 -5.31 -12.49 -10.87
N MET A 196 -4.94 -11.20 -10.76
CA MET A 196 -5.80 -10.10 -11.19
C MET A 196 -6.08 -10.12 -12.70
N HIS A 197 -5.06 -10.45 -13.52
CA HIS A 197 -5.24 -10.61 -14.96
C HIS A 197 -6.26 -11.71 -15.30
N ARG A 198 -6.26 -12.82 -14.57
CA ARG A 198 -7.21 -13.92 -14.78
C ARG A 198 -8.65 -13.48 -14.54
N ILE A 199 -8.93 -12.75 -13.47
CA ILE A 199 -10.29 -12.33 -13.09
C ILE A 199 -10.81 -11.12 -13.87
N LEU A 200 -9.93 -10.31 -14.49
CA LEU A 200 -10.32 -9.23 -15.40
C LEU A 200 -10.85 -9.79 -16.73
N ARG A 201 -11.92 -9.19 -17.29
CA ARG A 201 -12.36 -9.48 -18.66
C ARG A 201 -11.31 -9.03 -19.69
N PRO A 202 -11.30 -9.58 -20.91
CA PRO A 202 -10.46 -9.05 -21.99
C PRO A 202 -10.68 -7.55 -22.18
N GLY A 203 -9.59 -6.77 -22.26
CA GLY A 203 -9.63 -5.31 -22.31
C GLY A 203 -10.03 -4.62 -21.00
N GLY A 204 -10.29 -5.36 -19.91
CA GLY A 204 -10.61 -4.82 -18.59
C GLY A 204 -9.48 -3.95 -18.02
N LEU A 205 -9.81 -3.06 -17.11
CA LEU A 205 -8.91 -2.06 -16.55
C LEU A 205 -8.32 -2.52 -15.21
N LEU A 206 -7.00 -2.44 -15.07
CA LEU A 206 -6.30 -2.43 -13.79
C LEU A 206 -5.91 -0.99 -13.45
N ALA A 207 -6.25 -0.53 -12.24
CA ALA A 207 -5.80 0.75 -11.70
C ALA A 207 -5.15 0.53 -10.32
N LEU A 208 -3.94 1.03 -10.15
CA LEU A 208 -3.21 0.88 -8.89
C LEU A 208 -2.40 2.12 -8.53
N SER A 209 -2.12 2.30 -7.25
CA SER A 209 -1.15 3.28 -6.74
C SER A 209 -0.02 2.59 -5.98
N THR A 210 1.16 3.23 -6.01
CA THR A 210 2.31 2.86 -5.17
C THR A 210 3.34 4.00 -5.16
N MET A 211 4.39 3.87 -4.34
CA MET A 211 5.47 4.84 -4.29
C MET A 211 6.48 4.64 -5.43
N ASP A 212 7.18 5.74 -5.79
CA ASP A 212 8.23 5.80 -6.81
C ASP A 212 9.60 6.06 -6.19
N VAL A 213 10.42 5.01 -6.09
CA VAL A 213 11.75 5.06 -5.48
C VAL A 213 12.77 5.86 -6.31
N ASP A 214 12.48 6.14 -7.58
CA ASP A 214 13.41 6.82 -8.51
C ASP A 214 13.20 8.35 -8.59
N THR A 215 12.26 8.92 -7.80
CA THR A 215 12.00 10.36 -7.78
C THR A 215 13.03 11.14 -6.93
N LEU A 216 12.93 12.47 -6.93
CA LEU A 216 13.88 13.34 -6.25
C LEU A 216 13.82 13.18 -4.72
N PHE A 217 12.60 13.06 -4.16
CA PHE A 217 12.43 13.00 -2.72
C PHE A 217 13.11 11.76 -2.09
N PRO A 218 12.89 10.51 -2.54
CA PRO A 218 13.63 9.34 -2.04
C PRO A 218 15.14 9.47 -2.19
N ARG A 219 15.63 10.05 -3.32
CA ARG A 219 17.07 10.23 -3.55
C ARG A 219 17.71 11.20 -2.55
N LEU A 220 17.02 12.28 -2.19
CA LEU A 220 17.49 13.25 -1.21
C LEU A 220 17.34 12.75 0.22
N ALA A 221 16.23 12.09 0.53
CA ALA A 221 15.94 11.53 1.85
C ALA A 221 16.83 10.32 2.17
N GLY A 222 17.27 9.59 1.13
CA GLY A 222 18.06 8.38 1.28
C GLY A 222 17.35 7.39 2.21
N ARG A 223 18.07 6.83 3.18
CA ARG A 223 17.52 5.89 4.17
C ARG A 223 16.39 6.49 5.03
N ARG A 224 16.26 7.82 5.10
CA ARG A 224 15.20 8.49 5.86
C ARG A 224 13.91 8.66 5.08
N TRP A 225 13.82 8.12 3.86
CA TRP A 225 12.58 8.15 3.09
C TRP A 225 11.48 7.41 3.88
N PRO A 226 10.31 8.04 4.12
CA PRO A 226 9.28 7.51 5.02
C PRO A 226 8.79 6.11 4.65
N TRP A 227 8.81 5.79 3.36
CA TRP A 227 8.27 4.53 2.85
C TRP A 227 9.20 3.33 3.02
N TYR A 228 10.44 3.50 3.48
CA TYR A 228 11.26 2.38 3.95
C TYR A 228 10.72 1.89 5.29
N MET A 229 9.74 0.96 5.23
CA MET A 229 8.99 0.42 6.35
C MET A 229 9.02 -1.10 6.32
N GLN A 230 8.80 -1.74 7.47
CA GLN A 230 8.82 -3.21 7.59
C GLN A 230 7.83 -3.89 6.64
N MET A 231 6.63 -3.32 6.51
CA MET A 231 5.55 -3.86 5.69
C MET A 231 5.76 -3.68 4.17
N HIS A 232 6.64 -2.77 3.73
CA HIS A 232 6.90 -2.54 2.32
C HIS A 232 8.03 -3.43 1.83
N LEU A 233 7.69 -4.51 1.17
CA LEU A 233 8.64 -5.52 0.70
C LEU A 233 9.30 -5.14 -0.63
N VAL A 234 8.57 -4.39 -1.49
CA VAL A 234 9.03 -4.01 -2.83
C VAL A 234 8.88 -2.50 -3.04
N TYR A 235 9.90 -1.88 -3.62
CA TYR A 235 9.92 -0.45 -3.93
C TYR A 235 10.00 -0.26 -5.43
N PHE A 236 8.89 0.14 -6.01
CA PHE A 236 8.79 0.28 -7.45
C PHE A 236 9.37 1.62 -7.93
N SER A 237 9.86 1.64 -9.15
CA SER A 237 9.87 2.81 -10.00
C SER A 237 8.81 2.64 -11.08
N ARG A 238 8.40 3.72 -11.75
CA ARG A 238 7.48 3.64 -12.89
C ARG A 238 7.94 2.62 -13.92
N ARG A 239 9.26 2.56 -14.17
CA ARG A 239 9.86 1.60 -15.10
C ARG A 239 9.74 0.16 -14.64
N THR A 240 10.06 -0.14 -13.38
CA THR A 240 10.01 -1.53 -12.88
C THR A 240 8.58 -2.04 -12.77
N LEU A 241 7.62 -1.17 -12.39
CA LEU A 241 6.21 -1.52 -12.37
C LEU A 241 5.65 -1.72 -13.78
N HIS A 242 5.97 -0.83 -14.73
CA HIS A 242 5.60 -1.00 -16.13
C HIS A 242 6.09 -2.36 -16.69
N ASN A 243 7.36 -2.72 -16.41
CA ASN A 243 7.92 -3.98 -16.87
C ASN A 243 7.21 -5.19 -16.20
N MET A 244 6.83 -5.08 -14.93
CA MET A 244 6.09 -6.14 -14.24
C MET A 244 4.70 -6.33 -14.82
N LEU A 245 3.95 -5.25 -15.06
CA LEU A 245 2.64 -5.28 -15.71
C LEU A 245 2.72 -5.86 -17.11
N THR A 246 3.69 -5.44 -17.92
CA THR A 246 3.91 -6.01 -19.26
C THR A 246 4.16 -7.52 -19.21
N LYS A 247 4.98 -7.96 -18.24
CA LYS A 247 5.26 -9.39 -18.04
C LYS A 247 4.03 -10.17 -17.56
N ALA A 248 3.11 -9.51 -16.88
CA ALA A 248 1.85 -10.10 -16.41
C ALA A 248 0.71 -10.07 -17.45
N GLY A 249 0.95 -9.54 -18.66
CA GLY A 249 -0.03 -9.52 -19.77
C GLY A 249 -0.86 -8.23 -19.84
N TYR A 250 -0.35 -7.12 -19.29
CA TYR A 250 -1.02 -5.83 -19.34
C TYR A 250 -0.33 -4.85 -20.29
N GLN A 251 -1.10 -3.95 -20.87
CA GLN A 251 -0.63 -2.75 -21.56
C GLN A 251 -0.90 -1.51 -20.68
N VAL A 252 0.16 -0.83 -20.26
CA VAL A 252 0.03 0.45 -19.53
C VAL A 252 -0.53 1.51 -20.48
N VAL A 253 -1.60 2.18 -20.05
CA VAL A 253 -2.29 3.21 -20.84
C VAL A 253 -2.12 4.62 -20.29
N GLU A 254 -1.92 4.76 -18.98
CA GLU A 254 -1.68 6.07 -18.34
C GLU A 254 -0.84 5.91 -17.07
N VAL A 255 -0.03 6.91 -16.76
CA VAL A 255 0.69 7.07 -15.48
C VAL A 255 0.51 8.50 -15.01
N THR A 256 -0.02 8.69 -13.81
CA THR A 256 -0.29 10.02 -13.25
C THR A 256 0.31 10.17 -11.85
N PRO A 257 0.71 11.38 -11.42
CA PRO A 257 1.02 11.63 -10.02
C PRO A 257 -0.20 11.35 -9.14
N HIS A 258 0.02 10.82 -7.95
CA HIS A 258 -1.02 10.60 -6.96
C HIS A 258 -0.90 11.59 -5.81
N LYS A 259 -1.96 12.35 -5.54
CA LYS A 259 -2.04 13.34 -4.47
C LYS A 259 -2.98 12.83 -3.39
N ARG A 260 -2.47 12.77 -2.17
CA ARG A 260 -3.28 12.36 -1.02
C ARG A 260 -3.88 13.57 -0.33
N ILE A 261 -5.10 13.44 0.16
CA ILE A 261 -5.74 14.42 1.02
C ILE A 261 -5.77 13.86 2.43
N VAL A 262 -5.21 14.62 3.34
CA VAL A 262 -5.08 14.23 4.74
C VAL A 262 -5.50 15.34 5.66
N ARG A 263 -5.87 15.02 6.92
CA ARG A 263 -6.08 16.05 7.94
C ARG A 263 -4.75 16.70 8.32
N LEU A 264 -4.81 17.99 8.65
CA LEU A 264 -3.62 18.74 9.06
C LEU A 264 -2.99 18.14 10.33
N SER A 265 -3.80 17.70 11.30
CA SER A 265 -3.34 17.00 12.49
C SER A 265 -2.54 15.73 12.16
N TYR A 266 -3.05 14.95 11.20
CA TYR A 266 -2.36 13.75 10.73
C TYR A 266 -1.02 14.09 10.05
N LEU A 267 -1.00 15.10 9.18
CA LEU A 267 0.25 15.54 8.52
C LEU A 267 1.29 15.98 9.55
N VAL A 268 0.88 16.74 10.56
CA VAL A 268 1.77 17.20 11.64
C VAL A 268 2.30 16.00 12.44
N SER A 269 1.48 15.00 12.73
CA SER A 269 1.92 13.79 13.44
C SER A 269 3.05 13.03 12.73
N ARG A 270 3.15 13.15 11.39
CA ARG A 270 4.21 12.51 10.59
C ARG A 270 5.60 13.13 10.82
N LEU A 271 5.67 14.29 11.47
CA LEU A 271 6.94 14.95 11.83
C LEU A 271 7.56 14.38 13.13
N GLU A 272 6.77 13.73 13.97
CA GLU A 272 7.22 13.25 15.28
C GLU A 272 8.48 12.37 15.20
N PRO A 273 8.59 11.37 14.29
CA PRO A 273 9.77 10.51 14.18
C PRO A 273 11.03 11.24 13.71
N TYR A 274 10.88 12.39 13.03
CA TYR A 274 11.98 13.16 12.47
C TYR A 274 12.46 14.30 13.37
N CYS A 275 11.52 15.04 13.95
CA CYS A 275 11.81 16.21 14.78
C CYS A 275 10.73 16.44 15.83
N ARG A 276 10.83 15.76 16.98
CA ARG A 276 9.87 15.86 18.07
C ARG A 276 9.60 17.30 18.55
N PRO A 277 10.61 18.20 18.71
CA PRO A 277 10.33 19.59 19.07
C PRO A 277 9.46 20.34 18.06
N ALA A 278 9.71 20.15 16.77
CA ALA A 278 8.90 20.76 15.71
C ALA A 278 7.47 20.20 15.70
N TYR A 279 7.34 18.89 15.89
CA TYR A 279 6.03 18.23 16.06
C TYR A 279 5.25 18.86 17.20
N LEU A 280 5.82 18.93 18.40
CA LEU A 280 5.13 19.47 19.59
C LEU A 280 4.68 20.92 19.39
N ALA A 281 5.53 21.76 18.80
CA ALA A 281 5.20 23.16 18.54
C ALA A 281 4.05 23.30 17.52
N LEU A 282 4.09 22.51 16.42
CA LEU A 282 3.05 22.55 15.39
C LEU A 282 1.74 21.91 15.87
N ASP A 283 1.79 20.81 16.60
CA ASP A 283 0.60 20.17 17.18
C ASP A 283 -0.09 21.11 18.17
N TRP A 284 0.67 21.79 19.02
CA TRP A 284 0.11 22.81 19.91
C TRP A 284 -0.58 23.94 19.11
N LEU A 285 0.08 24.47 18.07
CA LEU A 285 -0.49 25.53 17.23
C LEU A 285 -1.78 25.07 16.53
N VAL A 286 -1.77 23.87 15.95
CA VAL A 286 -2.93 23.28 15.26
C VAL A 286 -4.12 23.11 16.23
N ARG A 287 -3.85 22.67 17.46
CA ARG A 287 -4.89 22.55 18.53
C ARG A 287 -5.41 23.90 18.94
N GLN A 288 -4.54 24.92 19.18
CA GLN A 288 -4.98 26.28 19.58
C GLN A 288 -5.83 26.94 18.50
N THR A 289 -5.48 26.71 17.22
CA THR A 289 -6.22 27.30 16.09
C THR A 289 -7.45 26.47 15.67
N ARG A 290 -7.67 25.27 16.26
CA ARG A 290 -8.73 24.34 15.91
C ARG A 290 -8.73 23.95 14.42
N GLN A 291 -7.54 23.90 13.79
CA GLN A 291 -7.37 23.57 12.37
C GLN A 291 -7.06 22.08 12.14
N GLY A 292 -7.11 21.23 13.15
CA GLY A 292 -6.74 19.81 13.07
C GLY A 292 -7.46 19.04 11.97
N ASP A 293 -8.74 19.28 11.80
CA ASP A 293 -9.60 18.58 10.83
C ASP A 293 -9.56 19.21 9.43
N ARG A 294 -8.80 20.29 9.23
CA ARG A 294 -8.64 20.90 7.91
C ARG A 294 -7.97 19.92 6.97
N LEU A 295 -8.61 19.66 5.83
CA LEU A 295 -8.07 18.83 4.77
C LEU A 295 -7.00 19.59 3.96
N VAL A 296 -5.87 18.96 3.76
CA VAL A 296 -4.74 19.48 2.97
C VAL A 296 -4.31 18.45 1.94
N ALA A 297 -4.03 18.91 0.73
CA ALA A 297 -3.48 18.05 -0.32
C ALA A 297 -1.96 17.95 -0.14
N VAL A 298 -1.44 16.74 -0.15
CA VAL A 298 -0.01 16.43 -0.05
C VAL A 298 0.45 15.74 -1.33
N ASP A 299 1.52 16.27 -1.92
CA ASP A 299 2.18 15.71 -3.08
C ASP A 299 3.70 15.95 -2.94
N LEU A 300 4.43 14.90 -2.65
CA LEU A 300 5.90 14.93 -2.58
C LEU A 300 6.54 14.43 -3.87
N GLY A 301 5.73 14.10 -4.88
CA GLY A 301 6.15 13.60 -6.18
C GLY A 301 6.65 12.15 -6.16
N ASP A 302 6.48 11.45 -5.05
CA ASP A 302 6.98 10.09 -4.81
C ASP A 302 5.90 9.03 -4.76
N ILE A 303 4.67 9.38 -5.15
CA ILE A 303 3.55 8.43 -5.29
C ILE A 303 2.92 8.63 -6.68
N PHE A 304 2.53 7.56 -7.32
CA PHE A 304 1.88 7.60 -8.63
C PHE A 304 0.77 6.57 -8.76
N MET A 305 -0.15 6.83 -9.70
CA MET A 305 -1.12 5.85 -10.18
C MET A 305 -0.70 5.35 -11.55
N MET A 306 -0.98 4.08 -11.81
CA MET A 306 -0.76 3.45 -13.10
C MET A 306 -2.03 2.73 -13.54
N PHE A 307 -2.44 2.99 -14.76
CA PHE A 307 -3.61 2.39 -15.40
C PHE A 307 -3.14 1.48 -16.53
N ALA A 308 -3.68 0.27 -16.57
CA ALA A 308 -3.29 -0.71 -17.58
C ALA A 308 -4.49 -1.55 -18.03
N ARG A 309 -4.49 -1.97 -19.30
CA ARG A 309 -5.51 -2.84 -19.88
C ARG A 309 -5.00 -4.26 -19.97
N LYS A 310 -5.87 -5.24 -19.66
CA LYS A 310 -5.61 -6.64 -19.97
C LYS A 310 -5.47 -6.81 -21.49
N ILE A 311 -4.32 -7.35 -21.91
CA ILE A 311 -4.12 -7.79 -23.28
C ILE A 311 -4.74 -9.18 -23.42
N GLY A 312 -5.55 -9.39 -24.45
CA GLY A 312 -6.23 -10.67 -24.72
C GLY A 312 -5.29 -11.80 -25.06
#